data_a165883d7224eaae1f31aa6c77855c2b
#
_entry.id   a165883d7224eaae1f31aa6c77855c2b
#
_cell.length_a   1.000
_cell.length_b   1.000
_cell.length_c   1.000
_cell.angle_alpha   90.00
_cell.angle_beta   90.00
_cell.angle_gamma   90.00
#
_symmetry.space_group_name_H-M   'P 1'
#
loop_
_entity.id
_entity.type
_entity.pdbx_description
1 polymer ?
#
loop_
_entity_poly.entity_id
_entity_poly.type
_entity_poly.pdbx_seq_one_letter_code
_entity_poly.pdbx_strand_id
1 'polypeptide(L)'
;MKFDKVVGTGGVGTGMLLLSPIQDTLGRSESRLVHMSPARDYCKLHIVFHYIAALIGKQTEVYPLSYVGQDTMGEELLGEMRLAGMHTEYMGRSEELRTMLSVCLQYPDKEGCNMTVINSAASRVTPEYIRSSMEALSVDANTLVAAIPEVSAESRIALLREGMERGAFCVLSVPAAEAETFLEADAFTLCDLLAVNEEEARAVLSAMDKEREGDTQESFGDELVLRLYEQVERLNPEIQLLVTFGKHGAYTMAGRRLEYLPAAQVSVKNTTGAGDAFLGGTITGLCLGLPLQKSSRESALEETELLSAAELGTLCAGLAVQCEDSIAWETEPGILDGIGISCTDIKTGRNKDTLQ
;
A
#
# COMPACT_ATOMS: atom_id res chain seq x y z
N MET A 1 -11.34 7.86 16.03
CA MET A 1 -10.26 7.18 15.29
C MET A 1 -9.97 5.85 15.97
N LYS A 2 -9.75 4.81 15.18
CA LYS A 2 -9.30 3.51 15.70
C LYS A 2 -7.78 3.51 15.96
N PHE A 3 -7.03 4.17 15.06
CA PHE A 3 -5.59 4.35 15.20
C PHE A 3 -5.27 5.85 15.19
N ASP A 4 -4.45 6.31 16.13
CA ASP A 4 -3.99 7.69 16.24
C ASP A 4 -2.63 7.91 15.56
N LYS A 5 -1.97 6.81 15.18
CA LYS A 5 -0.66 6.81 14.55
C LYS A 5 -0.56 5.75 13.44
N VAL A 6 0.05 6.12 12.32
CA VAL A 6 0.48 5.19 11.26
C VAL A 6 1.99 5.31 11.10
N VAL A 7 2.69 4.20 11.23
CA VAL A 7 4.15 4.12 11.06
C VAL A 7 4.44 3.10 9.97
N GLY A 8 5.31 3.40 9.02
CA GLY A 8 5.65 2.39 8.03
C GLY A 8 6.99 2.61 7.37
N THR A 9 7.54 1.52 6.85
CA THR A 9 8.80 1.53 6.11
C THR A 9 8.59 1.06 4.69
N GLY A 10 9.41 1.58 3.78
CA GLY A 10 9.39 1.28 2.36
C GLY A 10 10.26 2.26 1.57
N GLY A 11 10.26 2.12 0.25
CA GLY A 11 11.00 3.02 -0.62
C GLY A 11 10.41 4.42 -0.67
N VAL A 12 11.30 5.42 -0.66
CA VAL A 12 10.98 6.82 -0.96
C VAL A 12 11.90 7.28 -2.08
N GLY A 13 11.30 7.58 -3.21
CA GLY A 13 12.02 7.95 -4.43
C GLY A 13 11.05 8.41 -5.52
N THR A 14 11.58 8.71 -6.68
CA THR A 14 10.80 9.08 -7.86
C THR A 14 11.14 8.19 -9.04
N GLY A 15 10.21 8.08 -9.99
CA GLY A 15 10.38 7.31 -11.21
C GLY A 15 10.32 8.17 -12.46
N MET A 16 10.94 7.66 -13.51
CA MET A 16 10.80 8.17 -14.88
C MET A 16 9.95 7.19 -15.68
N LEU A 17 8.88 7.69 -16.29
CA LEU A 17 8.05 6.88 -17.19
C LEU A 17 8.50 7.11 -18.63
N LEU A 18 9.04 6.06 -19.24
CA LEU A 18 9.50 6.03 -20.63
C LEU A 18 8.46 5.31 -21.48
N LEU A 19 8.01 5.95 -22.55
CA LEU A 19 6.97 5.44 -23.45
C LEU A 19 7.62 4.87 -24.72
N SER A 20 7.50 3.56 -24.91
CA SER A 20 7.95 2.90 -26.15
C SER A 20 7.00 3.24 -27.30
N PRO A 21 7.51 3.61 -28.48
CA PRO A 21 6.68 3.82 -29.67
C PRO A 21 6.23 2.51 -30.33
N ILE A 22 6.80 1.36 -29.92
CA ILE A 22 6.52 0.05 -30.51
C ILE A 22 6.22 -0.99 -29.42
N GLN A 23 5.43 -1.99 -29.81
CA GLN A 23 4.90 -3.02 -28.90
C GLN A 23 5.94 -4.08 -28.50
N ASP A 24 6.95 -4.33 -29.35
CA ASP A 24 7.91 -5.39 -29.11
C ASP A 24 8.73 -5.14 -27.84
N THR A 25 8.95 -6.17 -27.04
CA THR A 25 9.80 -6.12 -25.85
C THR A 25 11.22 -5.71 -26.21
N LEU A 26 11.82 -4.82 -25.41
CA LEU A 26 13.20 -4.37 -25.57
C LEU A 26 14.18 -5.54 -25.37
N GLY A 27 14.95 -5.84 -26.41
CA GLY A 27 15.95 -6.92 -26.39
C GLY A 27 17.24 -6.52 -25.68
N ARG A 28 18.01 -7.52 -25.21
CA ARG A 28 19.27 -7.29 -24.44
C ARG A 28 20.32 -6.46 -25.16
N SER A 29 20.38 -6.55 -26.49
CA SER A 29 21.35 -5.83 -27.32
C SER A 29 20.71 -4.72 -28.16
N GLU A 30 19.48 -4.37 -27.85
CA GLU A 30 18.71 -3.35 -28.57
C GLU A 30 18.94 -1.98 -27.96
N SER A 31 19.01 -0.95 -28.83
CA SER A 31 18.92 0.45 -28.46
C SER A 31 17.65 1.04 -29.07
N ARG A 32 16.79 1.63 -28.24
CA ARG A 32 15.50 2.14 -28.67
C ARG A 32 15.31 3.58 -28.23
N LEU A 33 14.83 4.42 -29.17
CA LEU A 33 14.35 5.75 -28.84
C LEU A 33 12.96 5.64 -28.20
N VAL A 34 12.77 6.34 -27.08
CA VAL A 34 11.53 6.38 -26.31
C VAL A 34 11.14 7.83 -26.04
N HIS A 35 9.87 8.06 -25.75
CA HIS A 35 9.42 9.34 -25.24
C HIS A 35 9.45 9.33 -23.72
N MET A 36 9.90 10.43 -23.11
CA MET A 36 9.77 10.62 -21.68
C MET A 36 8.39 11.22 -21.39
N SER A 37 7.60 10.58 -20.55
CA SER A 37 6.35 11.13 -20.05
C SER A 37 6.64 12.33 -19.15
N PRO A 38 5.83 13.40 -19.20
CA PRO A 38 5.90 14.46 -18.20
C PRO A 38 5.38 14.00 -16.81
N ALA A 39 4.62 12.90 -16.77
CA ALA A 39 4.09 12.32 -15.56
C ALA A 39 5.20 11.86 -14.62
N ARG A 40 5.02 12.13 -13.34
CA ARG A 40 5.96 11.73 -12.29
C ARG A 40 5.46 10.47 -11.59
N ASP A 41 6.34 9.51 -11.47
CA ASP A 41 6.10 8.31 -10.69
C ASP A 41 6.79 8.42 -9.32
N TYR A 42 6.26 7.69 -8.34
CA TYR A 42 6.74 7.69 -6.96
C TYR A 42 6.90 6.26 -6.45
N CYS A 43 7.81 6.09 -5.49
CA CYS A 43 7.95 4.82 -4.79
C CYS A 43 6.76 4.55 -3.86
N LYS A 44 6.51 3.28 -3.59
CA LYS A 44 5.27 2.78 -2.98
C LYS A 44 4.96 3.39 -1.62
N LEU A 45 5.95 3.55 -0.73
CA LEU A 45 5.69 4.15 0.59
C LEU A 45 5.14 5.57 0.47
N HIS A 46 5.70 6.39 -0.45
CA HIS A 46 5.22 7.75 -0.66
C HIS A 46 3.77 7.76 -1.13
N ILE A 47 3.43 6.90 -2.12
CA ILE A 47 2.05 6.82 -2.65
C ILE A 47 1.08 6.42 -1.55
N VAL A 48 1.32 5.29 -0.88
CA VAL A 48 0.43 4.77 0.18
C VAL A 48 0.22 5.83 1.27
N PHE A 49 1.31 6.43 1.75
CA PHE A 49 1.27 7.37 2.87
C PHE A 49 0.70 8.73 2.48
N HIS A 50 0.82 9.12 1.20
CA HIS A 50 0.15 10.32 0.70
C HIS A 50 -1.36 10.25 0.90
N TYR A 51 -2.01 9.16 0.45
CA TYR A 51 -3.45 8.99 0.60
C TYR A 51 -3.88 8.96 2.07
N ILE A 52 -3.09 8.32 2.93
CA ILE A 52 -3.38 8.30 4.37
C ILE A 52 -3.32 9.72 4.94
N ALA A 53 -2.20 10.40 4.78
CA ALA A 53 -1.98 11.72 5.37
C ALA A 53 -2.92 12.78 4.81
N ALA A 54 -3.14 12.79 3.48
CA ALA A 54 -4.00 13.75 2.81
C ALA A 54 -5.47 13.60 3.19
N LEU A 55 -5.97 12.38 3.37
CA LEU A 55 -7.38 12.13 3.72
C LEU A 55 -7.68 12.30 5.20
N ILE A 56 -6.79 11.85 6.08
CA ILE A 56 -7.00 11.91 7.54
C ILE A 56 -6.71 13.30 8.10
N GLY A 57 -5.83 14.06 7.46
CA GLY A 57 -5.37 15.35 7.94
C GLY A 57 -4.65 15.22 9.28
N LYS A 58 -4.97 16.11 10.26
CA LYS A 58 -4.29 16.14 11.57
C LYS A 58 -4.84 15.16 12.62
N GLN A 59 -5.70 14.25 12.23
CA GLN A 59 -6.39 13.36 13.19
C GLN A 59 -5.59 12.10 13.52
N THR A 60 -4.72 11.68 12.61
CA THR A 60 -3.77 10.58 12.80
C THR A 60 -2.40 11.06 12.37
N GLU A 61 -1.38 10.80 13.18
CA GLU A 61 -0.01 11.12 12.86
C GLU A 61 0.57 10.05 11.91
N VAL A 62 1.20 10.48 10.81
CA VAL A 62 1.70 9.57 9.74
C VAL A 62 3.22 9.70 9.64
N TYR A 63 3.94 8.65 10.01
CA TYR A 63 5.40 8.60 10.12
C TYR A 63 6.02 7.62 9.11
N PRO A 64 6.52 8.10 7.97
CA PRO A 64 7.34 7.29 7.08
C PRO A 64 8.73 7.06 7.70
N LEU A 65 9.21 5.82 7.66
CA LEU A 65 10.54 5.41 8.09
C LEU A 65 11.32 4.94 6.86
N SER A 66 12.16 5.82 6.32
CA SER A 66 12.99 5.53 5.14
C SER A 66 14.22 6.45 5.11
N TYR A 67 14.98 6.38 4.03
CA TYR A 67 16.11 7.27 3.77
C TYR A 67 16.02 7.88 2.39
N VAL A 68 16.41 9.15 2.29
CA VAL A 68 16.66 9.86 1.02
C VAL A 68 18.12 10.34 0.96
N GLY A 69 18.63 10.63 -0.22
CA GLY A 69 19.93 11.28 -0.39
C GLY A 69 19.89 12.75 0.05
N GLN A 70 21.04 13.31 0.40
CA GLN A 70 21.21 14.76 0.52
C GLN A 70 21.35 15.38 -0.88
N ASP A 71 20.34 15.21 -1.71
CA ASP A 71 20.25 15.71 -3.07
C ASP A 71 18.93 16.46 -3.30
N THR A 72 18.84 17.18 -4.42
CA THR A 72 17.64 17.98 -4.76
C THR A 72 16.38 17.14 -4.78
N MET A 73 16.45 15.90 -5.29
CA MET A 73 15.33 14.97 -5.35
C MET A 73 14.83 14.60 -3.95
N GLY A 74 15.75 14.29 -3.02
CA GLY A 74 15.39 13.98 -1.63
C GLY A 74 14.73 15.15 -0.93
N GLU A 75 15.22 16.39 -1.11
CA GLU A 75 14.60 17.58 -0.53
C GLU A 75 13.18 17.84 -1.08
N GLU A 76 13.00 17.67 -2.40
CA GLU A 76 11.69 17.82 -3.04
C GLU A 76 10.69 16.79 -2.47
N LEU A 77 11.07 15.51 -2.43
CA LEU A 77 10.20 14.44 -1.91
C LEU A 77 9.82 14.67 -0.45
N LEU A 78 10.78 15.05 0.41
CA LEU A 78 10.47 15.38 1.81
C LEU A 78 9.57 16.62 1.93
N GLY A 79 9.72 17.59 1.02
CA GLY A 79 8.84 18.75 0.92
C GLY A 79 7.40 18.36 0.59
N GLU A 80 7.22 17.51 -0.42
CA GLU A 80 5.93 16.99 -0.86
C GLU A 80 5.26 16.16 0.24
N MET A 81 6.01 15.27 0.91
CA MET A 81 5.51 14.47 2.03
C MET A 81 5.01 15.36 3.18
N ARG A 82 5.76 16.41 3.54
CA ARG A 82 5.32 17.36 4.56
C ARG A 82 4.07 18.14 4.16
N LEU A 83 3.96 18.54 2.89
CA LEU A 83 2.77 19.22 2.37
C LEU A 83 1.53 18.32 2.43
N ALA A 84 1.68 17.02 2.22
CA ALA A 84 0.60 16.04 2.39
C ALA A 84 0.24 15.78 3.86
N GLY A 85 1.02 16.27 4.82
CA GLY A 85 0.76 16.11 6.25
C GLY A 85 1.56 15.02 6.94
N MET A 86 2.57 14.42 6.27
CA MET A 86 3.44 13.42 6.88
C MET A 86 4.49 14.04 7.80
N HIS A 87 4.81 13.35 8.88
CA HIS A 87 5.89 13.67 9.79
C HIS A 87 7.21 13.08 9.29
N THR A 88 8.10 13.93 8.77
CA THR A 88 9.36 13.48 8.13
C THR A 88 10.58 13.55 9.03
N GLU A 89 10.44 13.82 10.32
CA GLU A 89 11.54 13.94 11.29
C GLU A 89 12.30 12.64 11.54
N TYR A 90 11.67 11.50 11.24
CA TYR A 90 12.31 10.18 11.33
C TYR A 90 12.84 9.69 9.97
N MET A 91 12.71 10.49 8.90
CA MET A 91 13.35 10.18 7.63
C MET A 91 14.85 10.42 7.71
N GLY A 92 15.63 9.37 7.41
CA GLY A 92 17.09 9.48 7.35
C GLY A 92 17.58 10.19 6.09
N ARG A 93 18.78 10.76 6.17
CA ARG A 93 19.47 11.44 5.05
C ARG A 93 20.85 10.85 4.84
N SER A 94 21.19 10.50 3.63
CA SER A 94 22.50 9.96 3.28
C SER A 94 23.32 10.99 2.49
N GLU A 95 24.54 11.25 2.96
CA GLU A 95 25.53 12.06 2.20
C GLU A 95 26.20 11.27 1.08
N GLU A 96 26.27 9.93 1.26
CA GLU A 96 27.02 9.06 0.34
C GLU A 96 26.16 8.48 -0.78
N LEU A 97 24.88 8.22 -0.48
CA LEU A 97 23.96 7.53 -1.40
C LEU A 97 22.88 8.50 -1.89
N ARG A 98 22.53 8.37 -3.15
CA ARG A 98 21.49 9.19 -3.78
C ARG A 98 20.10 8.70 -3.39
N THR A 99 19.12 9.59 -3.52
CA THR A 99 17.70 9.25 -3.43
C THR A 99 17.36 8.16 -4.45
N MET A 100 16.47 7.27 -4.10
CA MET A 100 16.02 6.15 -4.92
C MET A 100 15.41 6.67 -6.23
N LEU A 101 15.78 5.99 -7.33
CA LEU A 101 15.24 6.23 -8.66
C LEU A 101 14.70 4.94 -9.23
N SER A 102 13.52 4.98 -9.82
CA SER A 102 12.99 3.92 -10.68
C SER A 102 12.87 4.39 -12.14
N VAL A 103 12.87 3.43 -13.06
CA VAL A 103 12.63 3.66 -14.49
C VAL A 103 11.56 2.68 -14.94
N CYS A 104 10.40 3.21 -15.31
CA CYS A 104 9.31 2.46 -15.88
C CYS A 104 9.37 2.56 -17.41
N LEU A 105 9.35 1.42 -18.09
CA LEU A 105 9.18 1.39 -19.54
C LEU A 105 7.78 0.87 -19.85
N GLN A 106 6.97 1.67 -20.51
CA GLN A 106 5.60 1.32 -20.91
C GLN A 106 5.49 1.15 -22.41
N TYR A 107 4.83 0.08 -22.83
CA TYR A 107 4.50 -0.23 -24.22
C TYR A 107 3.16 0.37 -24.67
N PRO A 108 2.82 0.38 -25.96
CA PRO A 108 1.55 0.94 -26.46
C PRO A 108 0.29 0.33 -25.87
N ASP A 109 0.32 -0.95 -25.47
CA ASP A 109 -0.79 -1.66 -24.81
C ASP A 109 -0.95 -1.30 -23.32
N LYS A 110 -0.09 -0.41 -22.80
CA LYS A 110 -0.01 0.02 -21.40
C LYS A 110 0.63 -1.00 -20.43
N GLU A 111 1.05 -2.15 -20.93
CA GLU A 111 1.92 -3.06 -20.19
C GLU A 111 3.36 -2.51 -20.15
N GLY A 112 4.18 -3.01 -19.23
CA GLY A 112 5.55 -2.52 -19.10
C GLY A 112 6.36 -3.21 -18.03
N CYS A 113 7.50 -2.65 -17.73
CA CYS A 113 8.37 -3.12 -16.65
C CYS A 113 8.90 -1.94 -15.84
N ASN A 114 9.29 -2.22 -14.60
CA ASN A 114 9.90 -1.26 -13.68
C ASN A 114 11.28 -1.77 -13.23
N MET A 115 12.24 -0.87 -13.19
CA MET A 115 13.59 -1.11 -12.66
C MET A 115 13.89 -0.09 -11.57
N THR A 116 14.06 -0.56 -10.34
CA THR A 116 14.37 0.29 -9.20
C THR A 116 15.82 0.11 -8.77
N VAL A 117 16.52 1.21 -8.50
CA VAL A 117 17.93 1.22 -8.12
C VAL A 117 18.09 0.76 -6.67
N ILE A 118 18.77 -0.39 -6.46
CA ILE A 118 18.94 -0.98 -5.13
C ILE A 118 20.02 -0.30 -4.26
N ASN A 119 21.05 0.28 -4.88
CA ASN A 119 22.14 0.98 -4.19
C ASN A 119 21.83 2.45 -3.95
N SER A 120 20.63 2.75 -3.48
CA SER A 120 20.14 4.07 -3.12
C SER A 120 20.19 4.31 -1.62
N ALA A 121 19.86 5.53 -1.19
CA ALA A 121 19.78 5.88 0.24
C ALA A 121 18.82 4.96 1.02
N ALA A 122 17.75 4.44 0.40
CA ALA A 122 16.82 3.51 1.03
C ALA A 122 17.50 2.21 1.51
N SER A 123 18.68 1.83 0.96
CA SER A 123 19.48 0.71 1.47
C SER A 123 20.04 0.94 2.88
N ARG A 124 19.98 2.17 3.42
CA ARG A 124 20.35 2.49 4.80
C ARG A 124 19.24 2.20 5.81
N VAL A 125 18.06 1.82 5.37
CA VAL A 125 17.01 1.32 6.27
C VAL A 125 17.45 -0.04 6.79
N THR A 126 17.83 -0.09 8.07
CA THR A 126 18.28 -1.32 8.76
C THR A 126 17.30 -1.73 9.85
N PRO A 127 17.33 -2.99 10.31
CA PRO A 127 16.55 -3.41 11.47
C PRO A 127 16.81 -2.56 12.74
N GLU A 128 18.04 -2.08 12.95
CA GLU A 128 18.40 -1.21 14.08
C GLU A 128 17.74 0.15 13.97
N TYR A 129 17.75 0.75 12.76
CA TYR A 129 17.05 2.01 12.50
C TYR A 129 15.55 1.86 12.76
N ILE A 130 14.93 0.77 12.30
CA ILE A 130 13.51 0.48 12.54
C ILE A 130 13.24 0.39 14.04
N ARG A 131 13.99 -0.44 14.80
CA ARG A 131 13.77 -0.62 16.24
C ARG A 131 13.89 0.70 17.01
N SER A 132 14.94 1.47 16.74
CA SER A 132 15.13 2.77 17.41
C SER A 132 14.04 3.77 17.09
N SER A 133 13.55 3.80 15.84
CA SER A 133 12.45 4.68 15.45
C SER A 133 11.12 4.26 16.10
N MET A 134 10.81 2.96 16.14
CA MET A 134 9.60 2.41 16.76
C MET A 134 9.55 2.71 18.27
N GLU A 135 10.70 2.61 18.95
CA GLU A 135 10.83 2.98 20.36
C GLU A 135 10.61 4.49 20.57
N ALA A 136 11.29 5.33 19.79
CA ALA A 136 11.17 6.78 19.89
C ALA A 136 9.75 7.28 19.61
N LEU A 137 9.04 6.64 18.68
CA LEU A 137 7.63 6.92 18.35
C LEU A 137 6.65 6.37 19.39
N SER A 138 7.11 5.60 20.39
CA SER A 138 6.25 4.96 21.40
C SER A 138 5.08 4.21 20.76
N VAL A 139 5.40 3.34 19.78
CA VAL A 139 4.39 2.50 19.09
C VAL A 139 3.69 1.61 20.10
N ASP A 140 2.38 1.52 19.98
CA ASP A 140 1.48 0.76 20.88
C ASP A 140 0.26 0.18 20.12
N ALA A 141 -0.73 -0.31 20.85
CA ALA A 141 -1.95 -0.91 20.32
C ALA A 141 -2.88 0.08 19.55
N ASN A 142 -2.65 1.39 19.68
CA ASN A 142 -3.37 2.42 18.92
C ASN A 142 -2.63 2.79 17.62
N THR A 143 -1.57 2.06 17.29
CA THR A 143 -0.76 2.29 16.10
C THR A 143 -1.09 1.25 15.02
N LEU A 144 -1.14 1.70 13.77
CA LEU A 144 -1.06 0.82 12.60
C LEU A 144 0.36 0.88 12.04
N VAL A 145 0.98 -0.27 11.79
CA VAL A 145 2.29 -0.35 11.12
C VAL A 145 2.14 -0.94 9.73
N ALA A 146 2.90 -0.41 8.75
CA ALA A 146 2.82 -0.83 7.36
C ALA A 146 4.21 -1.15 6.80
N ALA A 147 4.45 -2.41 6.47
CA ALA A 147 5.66 -2.91 5.81
C ALA A 147 5.47 -2.88 4.29
N ILE A 148 5.98 -1.83 3.66
CA ILE A 148 5.85 -1.54 2.23
C ILE A 148 7.16 -1.91 1.51
N PRO A 149 7.12 -2.39 0.24
CA PRO A 149 8.30 -2.78 -0.53
C PRO A 149 9.36 -1.68 -0.73
N GLU A 150 10.46 -2.06 -1.41
CA GLU A 150 11.55 -1.20 -1.89
C GLU A 150 12.59 -0.83 -0.81
N VAL A 151 12.53 -1.45 0.35
CA VAL A 151 13.62 -1.55 1.35
C VAL A 151 13.86 -3.02 1.68
N SER A 152 14.94 -3.35 2.39
CA SER A 152 15.28 -4.74 2.66
C SER A 152 14.15 -5.53 3.34
N ALA A 153 13.99 -6.80 2.99
CA ALA A 153 13.04 -7.70 3.63
C ALA A 153 13.26 -7.77 5.15
N GLU A 154 14.53 -7.82 5.59
CA GLU A 154 14.91 -7.87 7.01
C GLU A 154 14.36 -6.67 7.80
N SER A 155 14.43 -5.46 7.23
CA SER A 155 13.93 -4.24 7.89
C SER A 155 12.40 -4.23 7.96
N ARG A 156 11.72 -4.71 6.93
CA ARG A 156 10.25 -4.86 6.92
C ARG A 156 9.78 -5.90 7.92
N ILE A 157 10.46 -7.04 7.99
CA ILE A 157 10.20 -8.08 8.99
C ILE A 157 10.46 -7.56 10.40
N ALA A 158 11.53 -6.77 10.61
CA ALA A 158 11.79 -6.12 11.89
C ALA A 158 10.66 -5.17 12.29
N LEU A 159 10.12 -4.37 11.35
CA LEU A 159 8.98 -3.50 11.61
C LEU A 159 7.74 -4.29 12.06
N LEU A 160 7.40 -5.37 11.36
CA LEU A 160 6.26 -6.23 11.72
C LEU A 160 6.43 -6.86 13.10
N ARG A 161 7.63 -7.38 13.39
CA ARG A 161 7.94 -8.00 14.70
C ARG A 161 7.80 -6.99 15.83
N GLU A 162 8.40 -5.81 15.69
CA GLU A 162 8.29 -4.72 16.66
C GLU A 162 6.83 -4.25 16.82
N GLY A 163 6.07 -4.18 15.71
CA GLY A 163 4.65 -3.83 15.73
C GLY A 163 3.82 -4.86 16.50
N MET A 164 3.96 -6.13 16.15
CA MET A 164 3.26 -7.23 16.81
C MET A 164 3.57 -7.30 18.32
N GLU A 165 4.85 -7.18 18.70
CA GLU A 165 5.25 -7.20 20.12
C GLU A 165 4.65 -6.05 20.95
N ARG A 166 4.31 -4.94 20.30
CA ARG A 166 3.65 -3.78 20.91
C ARG A 166 2.14 -3.77 20.76
N GLY A 167 1.57 -4.80 20.13
CA GLY A 167 0.13 -4.93 19.89
C GLY A 167 -0.41 -4.02 18.79
N ALA A 168 0.44 -3.44 17.94
CA ALA A 168 0.03 -2.63 16.80
C ALA A 168 -0.66 -3.49 15.73
N PHE A 169 -1.53 -2.88 14.92
CA PHE A 169 -2.12 -3.54 13.76
C PHE A 169 -1.11 -3.55 12.61
N CYS A 170 -0.75 -4.72 12.12
CA CYS A 170 0.34 -4.93 11.18
C CYS A 170 -0.18 -5.18 9.75
N VAL A 171 0.24 -4.34 8.80
CA VAL A 171 -0.05 -4.46 7.37
C VAL A 171 1.22 -4.86 6.63
N LEU A 172 1.13 -5.88 5.77
CA LEU A 172 2.24 -6.37 4.96
C LEU A 172 1.88 -6.33 3.48
N SER A 173 2.77 -5.76 2.66
CA SER A 173 2.79 -5.91 1.21
C SER A 173 4.08 -6.61 0.78
N VAL A 174 3.99 -7.67 -0.05
CA VAL A 174 5.12 -8.53 -0.44
C VAL A 174 5.25 -8.54 -1.95
N PRO A 175 6.38 -8.10 -2.54
CA PRO A 175 6.66 -8.30 -3.95
C PRO A 175 6.77 -9.78 -4.31
N ALA A 176 6.36 -10.16 -5.50
CA ALA A 176 6.40 -11.56 -5.96
C ALA A 176 7.79 -12.21 -5.78
N ALA A 177 8.86 -11.47 -6.09
CA ALA A 177 10.25 -11.96 -5.98
C ALA A 177 10.70 -12.24 -4.53
N GLU A 178 9.99 -11.77 -3.52
CA GLU A 178 10.36 -11.91 -2.11
C GLU A 178 9.44 -12.86 -1.33
N ALA A 179 8.42 -13.44 -1.96
CA ALA A 179 7.44 -14.30 -1.30
C ALA A 179 8.09 -15.44 -0.49
N GLU A 180 9.10 -16.10 -1.04
CA GLU A 180 9.84 -17.18 -0.38
C GLU A 180 10.61 -16.69 0.85
N THR A 181 11.28 -15.53 0.75
CA THR A 181 12.02 -14.91 1.86
C THR A 181 11.09 -14.58 3.04
N PHE A 182 9.89 -14.05 2.77
CA PHE A 182 8.92 -13.73 3.81
C PHE A 182 8.30 -14.97 4.43
N LEU A 183 8.09 -16.03 3.65
CA LEU A 183 7.64 -17.33 4.17
C LEU A 183 8.69 -17.97 5.08
N GLU A 184 9.96 -18.03 4.65
CA GLU A 184 11.06 -18.59 5.45
C GLU A 184 11.31 -17.84 6.77
N ALA A 185 10.98 -16.56 6.81
CA ALA A 185 11.09 -15.73 8.00
C ALA A 185 9.84 -15.73 8.90
N ASP A 186 8.85 -16.60 8.61
CA ASP A 186 7.55 -16.67 9.30
C ASP A 186 6.77 -15.34 9.33
N ALA A 187 7.03 -14.43 8.37
CA ALA A 187 6.52 -13.06 8.39
C ALA A 187 4.99 -12.97 8.25
N PHE A 188 4.35 -13.97 7.65
CA PHE A 188 2.89 -14.03 7.55
C PHE A 188 2.20 -14.24 8.91
N THR A 189 2.94 -14.71 9.92
CA THR A 189 2.43 -14.80 11.31
C THR A 189 2.46 -13.46 12.05
N LEU A 190 3.18 -12.47 11.48
CA LEU A 190 3.43 -11.16 12.09
C LEU A 190 2.49 -10.06 11.55
N CYS A 191 1.56 -10.39 10.66
CA CYS A 191 0.68 -9.37 10.06
C CYS A 191 -0.80 -9.70 10.24
N ASP A 192 -1.61 -8.65 10.45
CA ASP A 192 -3.06 -8.74 10.53
C ASP A 192 -3.72 -8.61 9.15
N LEU A 193 -3.08 -7.89 8.22
CA LEU A 193 -3.55 -7.69 6.85
C LEU A 193 -2.41 -7.93 5.85
N LEU A 194 -2.59 -8.91 4.97
CA LEU A 194 -1.75 -9.12 3.81
C LEU A 194 -2.39 -8.44 2.59
N ALA A 195 -1.69 -7.46 2.01
CA ALA A 195 -2.11 -6.71 0.83
C ALA A 195 -1.19 -7.04 -0.35
N VAL A 196 -1.75 -7.64 -1.39
CA VAL A 196 -1.02 -8.11 -2.59
C VAL A 196 -1.84 -7.87 -3.85
N ASN A 197 -1.17 -7.82 -5.01
CA ASN A 197 -1.84 -7.92 -6.30
C ASN A 197 -1.95 -9.40 -6.75
N GLU A 198 -2.57 -9.63 -7.91
CA GLU A 198 -2.75 -10.98 -8.47
C GLU A 198 -1.42 -11.75 -8.63
N GLU A 199 -0.38 -11.11 -9.18
CA GLU A 199 0.94 -11.73 -9.40
C GLU A 199 1.63 -12.06 -8.07
N GLU A 200 1.59 -11.15 -7.13
CA GLU A 200 2.12 -11.32 -5.78
C GLU A 200 1.36 -12.42 -5.01
N ALA A 201 0.04 -12.48 -5.14
CA ALA A 201 -0.79 -13.53 -4.56
C ALA A 201 -0.42 -14.91 -5.09
N ARG A 202 -0.19 -15.04 -6.43
CA ARG A 202 0.29 -16.26 -7.05
C ARG A 202 1.67 -16.67 -6.56
N ALA A 203 2.58 -15.72 -6.41
CA ALA A 203 3.93 -15.97 -5.92
C ALA A 203 3.92 -16.47 -4.46
N VAL A 204 3.13 -15.84 -3.58
CA VAL A 204 2.96 -16.28 -2.19
C VAL A 204 2.37 -17.69 -2.14
N LEU A 205 1.32 -17.95 -2.92
CA LEU A 205 0.70 -19.28 -2.99
C LEU A 205 1.68 -20.34 -3.51
N SER A 206 2.47 -20.02 -4.53
CA SER A 206 3.49 -20.93 -5.09
C SER A 206 4.61 -21.23 -4.09
N ALA A 207 5.04 -20.23 -3.29
CA ALA A 207 6.03 -20.42 -2.24
C ALA A 207 5.52 -21.38 -1.14
N MET A 208 4.21 -21.35 -0.83
CA MET A 208 3.58 -22.20 0.19
C MET A 208 3.25 -23.60 -0.30
N ASP A 209 2.90 -23.77 -1.58
CA ASP A 209 2.40 -25.05 -2.15
C ASP A 209 3.44 -25.68 -3.10
N LYS A 210 4.62 -26.03 -2.56
CA LYS A 210 5.73 -26.63 -3.33
C LYS A 210 5.39 -28.02 -3.94
N GLU A 211 4.30 -28.66 -3.52
CA GLU A 211 3.89 -29.98 -4.03
C GLU A 211 3.00 -29.90 -5.30
N ARG A 212 2.51 -28.71 -5.64
CA ARG A 212 1.59 -28.48 -6.79
C ARG A 212 2.17 -27.53 -7.84
N GLU A 213 3.39 -27.82 -8.31
CA GLU A 213 3.96 -27.08 -9.45
C GLU A 213 3.04 -27.22 -10.68
N GLY A 214 2.47 -26.12 -11.13
CA GLY A 214 1.65 -26.02 -12.36
C GLY A 214 0.20 -25.60 -12.19
N ASP A 215 -0.42 -25.78 -11.02
CA ASP A 215 -1.87 -25.58 -10.82
C ASP A 215 -2.26 -24.14 -10.43
N THR A 216 -1.28 -23.29 -10.12
CA THR A 216 -1.51 -21.91 -9.68
C THR A 216 -1.81 -20.93 -10.83
N GLN A 217 -1.45 -21.30 -12.07
CA GLN A 217 -1.67 -20.43 -13.23
C GLN A 217 -3.13 -20.43 -13.73
N GLU A 218 -3.92 -21.47 -13.40
CA GLU A 218 -5.29 -21.62 -13.89
C GLU A 218 -6.32 -20.93 -12.99
N SER A 219 -6.02 -20.73 -11.68
CA SER A 219 -6.96 -20.06 -10.75
C SER A 219 -7.01 -18.55 -10.96
N PHE A 220 -8.21 -17.98 -11.04
CA PHE A 220 -8.43 -16.55 -11.20
C PHE A 220 -9.50 -16.04 -10.25
N GLY A 221 -9.40 -14.76 -9.87
CA GLY A 221 -10.39 -14.07 -9.07
C GLY A 221 -10.58 -14.73 -7.69
N ASP A 222 -11.82 -15.09 -7.41
CA ASP A 222 -12.25 -15.67 -6.13
C ASP A 222 -11.53 -16.98 -5.78
N GLU A 223 -11.30 -17.85 -6.76
CA GLU A 223 -10.60 -19.12 -6.52
C GLU A 223 -9.15 -18.91 -6.04
N LEU A 224 -8.41 -17.99 -6.66
CA LEU A 224 -7.05 -17.65 -6.24
C LEU A 224 -7.04 -17.12 -4.80
N VAL A 225 -7.98 -16.21 -4.48
CA VAL A 225 -8.05 -15.60 -3.14
C VAL A 225 -8.42 -16.62 -2.08
N LEU A 226 -9.38 -17.52 -2.36
CA LEU A 226 -9.76 -18.59 -1.44
C LEU A 226 -8.60 -19.57 -1.18
N ARG A 227 -7.89 -19.98 -2.23
CA ARG A 227 -6.70 -20.85 -2.09
C ARG A 227 -5.59 -20.17 -1.30
N LEU A 228 -5.30 -18.90 -1.58
CA LEU A 228 -4.30 -18.14 -0.82
C LEU A 228 -4.70 -18.06 0.65
N TYR A 229 -5.98 -17.74 0.92
CA TYR A 229 -6.48 -17.63 2.29
C TYR A 229 -6.35 -18.94 3.06
N GLU A 230 -6.72 -20.06 2.46
CA GLU A 230 -6.58 -21.40 3.07
C GLU A 230 -5.14 -21.72 3.49
N GLN A 231 -4.13 -21.24 2.74
CA GLN A 231 -2.72 -21.48 3.09
C GLN A 231 -2.25 -20.53 4.18
N VAL A 232 -2.53 -19.22 4.07
CA VAL A 232 -2.07 -18.24 5.07
C VAL A 232 -2.84 -18.37 6.39
N GLU A 233 -4.13 -18.76 6.38
CA GLU A 233 -4.94 -19.01 7.59
C GLU A 233 -4.33 -20.12 8.47
N ARG A 234 -3.66 -21.11 7.87
CA ARG A 234 -2.96 -22.17 8.62
C ARG A 234 -1.79 -21.64 9.44
N LEU A 235 -1.14 -20.56 8.96
CA LEU A 235 -0.04 -19.89 9.65
C LEU A 235 -0.54 -18.84 10.63
N ASN A 236 -1.60 -18.13 10.26
CA ASN A 236 -2.20 -17.06 11.04
C ASN A 236 -3.73 -17.08 10.89
N PRO A 237 -4.49 -17.67 11.86
CA PRO A 237 -5.94 -17.81 11.78
C PRO A 237 -6.72 -16.48 11.74
N GLU A 238 -6.12 -15.38 12.21
CA GLU A 238 -6.78 -14.08 12.27
C GLU A 238 -6.43 -13.18 11.07
N ILE A 239 -5.63 -13.69 10.12
CA ILE A 239 -5.16 -12.92 8.97
C ILE A 239 -6.33 -12.47 8.09
N GLN A 240 -6.21 -11.24 7.61
CA GLN A 240 -7.09 -10.67 6.59
C GLN A 240 -6.33 -10.53 5.28
N LEU A 241 -7.03 -10.66 4.15
CA LEU A 241 -6.44 -10.46 2.83
C LEU A 241 -7.09 -9.29 2.10
N LEU A 242 -6.25 -8.62 1.32
CA LEU A 242 -6.61 -7.61 0.33
C LEU A 242 -5.88 -7.96 -0.97
N VAL A 243 -6.61 -8.36 -2.01
CA VAL A 243 -6.02 -8.81 -3.28
C VAL A 243 -6.58 -7.99 -4.42
N THR A 244 -5.71 -7.26 -5.15
CA THR A 244 -6.10 -6.42 -6.28
C THR A 244 -5.89 -7.13 -7.63
N PHE A 245 -6.84 -6.94 -8.56
CA PHE A 245 -6.86 -7.52 -9.91
C PHE A 245 -6.95 -6.43 -10.99
N GLY A 246 -6.34 -5.27 -10.74
CA GLY A 246 -6.35 -4.12 -11.66
C GLY A 246 -7.77 -3.73 -12.09
N LYS A 247 -8.04 -3.71 -13.39
CA LYS A 247 -9.35 -3.37 -13.94
C LYS A 247 -10.47 -4.33 -13.55
N HIS A 248 -10.15 -5.50 -13.03
CA HIS A 248 -11.11 -6.50 -12.55
C HIS A 248 -11.50 -6.31 -11.09
N GLY A 249 -11.07 -5.20 -10.46
CA GLY A 249 -11.43 -4.87 -9.10
C GLY A 249 -10.51 -5.49 -8.05
N ALA A 250 -11.06 -5.80 -6.89
CA ALA A 250 -10.33 -6.35 -5.76
C ALA A 250 -11.19 -7.34 -4.98
N TYR A 251 -10.53 -8.15 -4.19
CA TYR A 251 -11.19 -9.02 -3.22
C TYR A 251 -10.61 -8.78 -1.84
N THR A 252 -11.46 -8.88 -0.84
CA THR A 252 -11.05 -8.97 0.57
C THR A 252 -11.49 -10.28 1.18
N MET A 253 -10.71 -10.79 2.13
CA MET A 253 -11.06 -11.99 2.88
C MET A 253 -10.81 -11.74 4.37
N ALA A 254 -11.82 -11.94 5.21
CA ALA A 254 -11.72 -11.80 6.64
C ALA A 254 -12.72 -12.76 7.33
N GLY A 255 -12.29 -13.51 8.34
CA GLY A 255 -13.14 -14.46 9.05
C GLY A 255 -13.87 -15.44 8.13
N ARG A 256 -13.19 -15.94 7.09
CA ARG A 256 -13.71 -16.85 6.05
C ARG A 256 -14.82 -16.26 5.17
N ARG A 257 -14.98 -14.95 5.17
CA ARG A 257 -15.91 -14.25 4.29
C ARG A 257 -15.14 -13.60 3.15
N LEU A 258 -15.50 -13.96 1.92
CA LEU A 258 -15.00 -13.33 0.71
C LEU A 258 -15.94 -12.19 0.31
N GLU A 259 -15.37 -11.02 0.00
CA GLU A 259 -16.08 -9.89 -0.60
C GLU A 259 -15.37 -9.45 -1.87
N TYR A 260 -16.13 -9.23 -2.93
CA TYR A 260 -15.67 -8.65 -4.20
C TYR A 260 -16.00 -7.18 -4.27
N LEU A 261 -15.03 -6.36 -4.66
CA LEU A 261 -15.17 -4.93 -4.91
C LEU A 261 -14.90 -4.66 -6.41
N PRO A 262 -15.89 -4.20 -7.17
CA PRO A 262 -15.68 -3.85 -8.57
C PRO A 262 -14.75 -2.65 -8.69
N ALA A 263 -13.95 -2.59 -9.76
CA ALA A 263 -13.15 -1.42 -10.06
C ALA A 263 -14.03 -0.20 -10.35
N ALA A 264 -13.57 0.99 -9.94
CA ALA A 264 -14.25 2.24 -10.23
C ALA A 264 -14.38 2.46 -11.75
N GLN A 265 -15.57 2.83 -12.21
CA GLN A 265 -15.84 3.08 -13.62
C GLN A 265 -15.51 4.54 -13.94
N VAL A 266 -14.26 4.81 -14.25
CA VAL A 266 -13.71 6.15 -14.48
C VAL A 266 -12.87 6.21 -15.76
N SER A 267 -12.56 7.42 -16.22
CA SER A 267 -11.65 7.61 -17.36
C SER A 267 -10.20 7.42 -16.90
N VAL A 268 -9.54 6.36 -17.40
CA VAL A 268 -8.18 5.99 -17.01
C VAL A 268 -7.15 6.75 -17.85
N LYS A 269 -6.25 7.48 -17.19
CA LYS A 269 -5.07 8.11 -17.79
C LYS A 269 -3.80 7.29 -17.54
N ASN A 270 -3.59 6.90 -16.27
CA ASN A 270 -2.43 6.11 -15.84
C ASN A 270 -2.88 5.06 -14.81
N THR A 271 -2.33 3.85 -14.88
CA THR A 271 -2.63 2.78 -13.92
C THR A 271 -1.57 2.61 -12.84
N THR A 272 -0.43 3.28 -12.99
CA THR A 272 0.67 3.23 -12.01
C THR A 272 0.23 3.83 -10.68
N GLY A 273 0.55 3.18 -9.58
CA GLY A 273 0.19 3.63 -8.23
C GLY A 273 -1.26 3.34 -7.80
N ALA A 274 -2.11 2.79 -8.69
CA ALA A 274 -3.52 2.50 -8.34
C ALA A 274 -3.65 1.49 -7.18
N GLY A 275 -2.82 0.45 -7.16
CA GLY A 275 -2.77 -0.53 -6.07
C GLY A 275 -2.29 0.08 -4.76
N ASP A 276 -1.31 0.97 -4.82
CA ASP A 276 -0.79 1.68 -3.65
C ASP A 276 -1.81 2.69 -3.12
N ALA A 277 -2.52 3.40 -4.01
CA ALA A 277 -3.64 4.28 -3.65
C ALA A 277 -4.79 3.48 -3.01
N PHE A 278 -5.09 2.29 -3.54
CA PHE A 278 -6.07 1.37 -2.95
C PHE A 278 -5.68 0.99 -1.52
N LEU A 279 -4.42 0.61 -1.29
CA LEU A 279 -3.91 0.27 0.03
C LEU A 279 -3.95 1.48 0.97
N GLY A 280 -3.51 2.66 0.51
CA GLY A 280 -3.55 3.91 1.27
C GLY A 280 -4.97 4.28 1.71
N GLY A 281 -5.94 4.22 0.79
CA GLY A 281 -7.34 4.43 1.10
C GLY A 281 -7.92 3.39 2.07
N THR A 282 -7.55 2.12 1.90
CA THR A 282 -7.97 1.06 2.83
C THR A 282 -7.42 1.30 4.25
N ILE A 283 -6.13 1.62 4.38
CA ILE A 283 -5.53 1.97 5.69
C ILE A 283 -6.24 3.19 6.29
N THR A 284 -6.53 4.21 5.48
CA THR A 284 -7.32 5.39 5.90
C THR A 284 -8.65 4.96 6.50
N GLY A 285 -9.40 4.12 5.80
CA GLY A 285 -10.69 3.60 6.28
C GLY A 285 -10.57 2.85 7.61
N LEU A 286 -9.53 2.00 7.77
CA LEU A 286 -9.24 1.31 9.02
C LEU A 286 -8.93 2.29 10.16
N CYS A 287 -8.16 3.35 9.90
CA CYS A 287 -7.89 4.42 10.88
C CYS A 287 -9.17 5.16 11.28
N LEU A 288 -10.07 5.39 10.34
CA LEU A 288 -11.39 5.98 10.59
C LEU A 288 -12.33 5.04 11.38
N GLY A 289 -11.96 3.79 11.58
CA GLY A 289 -12.74 2.79 12.32
C GLY A 289 -13.72 2.01 11.45
N LEU A 290 -13.64 2.13 10.11
CA LEU A 290 -14.40 1.28 9.21
C LEU A 290 -13.89 -0.17 9.28
N PRO A 291 -14.76 -1.18 9.19
CA PRO A 291 -14.33 -2.56 9.03
C PRO A 291 -13.67 -2.74 7.66
N LEU A 292 -12.79 -3.74 7.51
CA LEU A 292 -12.19 -4.05 6.20
C LEU A 292 -13.28 -4.35 5.15
N GLN A 293 -14.29 -5.11 5.53
CA GLN A 293 -15.40 -5.57 4.70
C GLN A 293 -16.73 -5.00 5.20
N LYS A 294 -17.74 -4.92 4.32
CA LYS A 294 -19.11 -4.56 4.71
C LYS A 294 -19.67 -5.55 5.71
N SER A 295 -20.33 -5.05 6.75
CA SER A 295 -21.09 -5.90 7.66
C SER A 295 -22.36 -6.43 6.98
N SER A 296 -22.69 -7.72 7.20
CA SER A 296 -23.92 -8.30 6.68
C SER A 296 -25.22 -7.71 7.28
N ARG A 297 -25.09 -6.89 8.36
CA ARG A 297 -26.20 -6.21 9.01
C ARG A 297 -26.51 -4.84 8.44
N GLU A 298 -25.62 -4.26 7.66
CA GLU A 298 -25.68 -2.87 7.17
C GLU A 298 -26.27 -2.74 5.76
N SER A 299 -26.74 -3.83 5.16
CA SER A 299 -27.42 -3.80 3.84
C SER A 299 -28.76 -3.03 3.84
N ALA A 300 -29.12 -2.36 4.94
CA ALA A 300 -30.33 -1.56 5.09
C ALA A 300 -30.05 -0.06 5.29
N LEU A 301 -28.81 0.40 5.24
CA LEU A 301 -28.44 1.81 5.34
C LEU A 301 -28.34 2.43 3.93
N GLU A 302 -28.98 3.58 3.79
CA GLU A 302 -29.28 4.26 2.52
C GLU A 302 -28.02 4.78 1.81
N GLU A 303 -27.92 4.47 0.58
CA GLU A 303 -27.38 4.99 -0.69
C GLU A 303 -26.12 5.89 -0.76
N THR A 304 -25.50 6.39 0.29
CA THR A 304 -24.39 7.35 0.18
C THR A 304 -23.19 7.15 1.10
N GLU A 305 -23.21 6.16 2.00
CA GLU A 305 -22.13 5.98 2.98
C GLU A 305 -21.19 4.84 2.59
N LEU A 306 -19.87 5.07 2.69
CA LEU A 306 -18.90 3.99 2.64
C LEU A 306 -19.08 3.08 3.84
N LEU A 307 -19.25 1.79 3.58
CA LEU A 307 -19.52 0.78 4.59
C LEU A 307 -18.26 0.00 4.98
N SER A 308 -17.16 0.14 4.21
CA SER A 308 -15.92 -0.55 4.48
C SER A 308 -14.68 0.26 4.11
N ALA A 309 -13.56 -0.10 4.72
CA ALA A 309 -12.25 0.46 4.41
C ALA A 309 -11.81 0.13 2.98
N ALA A 310 -12.15 -1.05 2.47
CA ALA A 310 -11.82 -1.45 1.11
C ALA A 310 -12.61 -0.66 0.04
N GLU A 311 -13.82 -0.18 0.35
CA GLU A 311 -14.55 0.76 -0.54
C GLU A 311 -13.84 2.10 -0.65
N LEU A 312 -13.29 2.64 0.46
CA LEU A 312 -12.46 3.83 0.41
C LEU A 312 -11.19 3.59 -0.40
N GLY A 313 -10.59 2.40 -0.29
CA GLY A 313 -9.50 1.96 -1.16
C GLY A 313 -9.88 2.01 -2.64
N THR A 314 -11.05 1.49 -3.01
CA THR A 314 -11.56 1.53 -4.41
C THR A 314 -11.71 2.97 -4.90
N LEU A 315 -12.22 3.87 -4.06
CA LEU A 315 -12.35 5.28 -4.40
C LEU A 315 -10.97 5.92 -4.66
N CYS A 316 -10.01 5.70 -3.78
CA CYS A 316 -8.64 6.23 -3.94
C CYS A 316 -7.96 5.69 -5.19
N ALA A 317 -8.10 4.40 -5.49
CA ALA A 317 -7.61 3.82 -6.74
C ALA A 317 -8.28 4.49 -7.97
N GLY A 318 -9.59 4.73 -7.90
CA GLY A 318 -10.34 5.44 -8.93
C GLY A 318 -9.87 6.88 -9.14
N LEU A 319 -9.48 7.60 -8.09
CA LEU A 319 -8.87 8.92 -8.18
C LEU A 319 -7.48 8.86 -8.82
N ALA A 320 -6.63 7.92 -8.37
CA ALA A 320 -5.28 7.74 -8.87
C ALA A 320 -5.26 7.52 -10.39
N VAL A 321 -6.07 6.61 -10.91
CA VAL A 321 -6.05 6.28 -12.34
C VAL A 321 -6.55 7.41 -13.26
N GLN A 322 -7.17 8.45 -12.72
CA GLN A 322 -7.61 9.63 -13.47
C GLN A 322 -6.52 10.71 -13.58
N CYS A 323 -5.40 10.54 -12.86
CA CYS A 323 -4.27 11.46 -12.89
C CYS A 323 -3.20 10.99 -13.88
N GLU A 324 -2.31 11.89 -14.30
CA GLU A 324 -1.13 11.54 -15.08
C GLU A 324 -0.02 10.99 -14.18
N ASP A 325 0.17 11.61 -13.00
CA ASP A 325 1.10 11.15 -11.96
C ASP A 325 0.55 9.93 -11.23
N SER A 326 1.41 9.16 -10.57
CA SER A 326 1.00 8.03 -9.73
C SER A 326 0.37 8.44 -8.38
N ILE A 327 0.33 9.74 -8.09
CA ILE A 327 -0.36 10.34 -6.94
C ILE A 327 -1.41 11.35 -7.43
N ALA A 328 -2.63 11.25 -6.90
CA ALA A 328 -3.67 12.27 -7.10
C ALA A 328 -3.48 13.41 -6.08
N TRP A 329 -2.72 14.42 -6.45
CA TRP A 329 -2.33 15.54 -5.57
C TRP A 329 -3.51 16.38 -5.07
N GLU A 330 -4.66 16.31 -5.73
CA GLU A 330 -5.90 17.00 -5.32
C GLU A 330 -6.65 16.25 -4.20
N THR A 331 -6.06 15.13 -3.70
CA THR A 331 -6.65 14.38 -2.59
C THR A 331 -6.60 15.21 -1.31
N GLU A 332 -7.76 15.41 -0.69
CA GLU A 332 -7.93 16.20 0.52
C GLU A 332 -9.04 15.63 1.42
N PRO A 333 -9.12 16.01 2.72
CA PRO A 333 -10.16 15.53 3.65
C PRO A 333 -11.59 15.81 3.18
N GLY A 334 -11.82 16.87 2.39
CA GLY A 334 -13.12 17.23 1.84
C GLY A 334 -13.74 16.17 0.93
N ILE A 335 -12.92 15.26 0.37
CA ILE A 335 -13.42 14.10 -0.37
C ILE A 335 -14.23 13.18 0.55
N LEU A 336 -13.83 13.01 1.80
CA LEU A 336 -14.54 12.21 2.79
C LEU A 336 -15.89 12.83 3.16
N ASP A 337 -15.98 14.15 3.26
CA ASP A 337 -17.25 14.85 3.52
C ASP A 337 -18.26 14.64 2.38
N GLY A 338 -17.77 14.56 1.13
CA GLY A 338 -18.60 14.31 -0.05
C GLY A 338 -19.20 12.89 -0.12
N ILE A 339 -18.72 11.97 0.71
CA ILE A 339 -19.17 10.57 0.77
C ILE A 339 -19.75 10.20 2.15
N GLY A 340 -20.20 11.20 2.91
CA GLY A 340 -20.88 11.00 4.19
C GLY A 340 -19.98 10.67 5.40
N ILE A 341 -18.64 10.68 5.23
CA ILE A 341 -17.70 10.49 6.34
C ILE A 341 -17.27 11.89 6.84
N SER A 342 -17.94 12.41 7.87
CA SER A 342 -17.51 13.66 8.50
C SER A 342 -16.29 13.42 9.39
N CYS A 343 -15.17 14.05 9.05
CA CYS A 343 -13.96 14.07 9.88
C CYS A 343 -14.21 14.72 11.26
N THR A 344 -15.27 15.47 11.44
CA THR A 344 -15.65 16.11 12.71
C THR A 344 -16.42 15.17 13.64
N ASP A 345 -17.20 14.23 13.12
CA ASP A 345 -18.02 13.29 13.92
C ASP A 345 -17.17 12.19 14.58
N ILE A 346 -15.98 11.92 14.03
CA ILE A 346 -15.05 10.90 14.55
C ILE A 346 -14.41 11.34 15.88
N LYS A 347 -14.37 12.65 16.17
CA LYS A 347 -13.75 13.20 17.41
C LYS A 347 -14.50 12.87 18.69
N THR A 348 -15.71 12.41 18.67
CA THR A 348 -16.53 12.42 19.89
C THR A 348 -16.92 11.06 20.44
N GLY A 349 -16.63 9.92 19.80
CA GLY A 349 -16.99 8.61 20.36
C GLY A 349 -18.41 8.54 20.95
N ARG A 350 -19.29 9.43 20.51
CA ARG A 350 -20.66 9.48 21.04
C ARG A 350 -21.48 8.43 20.32
N ASN A 351 -21.55 7.27 20.97
CA ASN A 351 -22.71 6.38 20.83
C ASN A 351 -23.99 7.26 20.73
N LYS A 352 -24.64 7.24 19.59
CA LYS A 352 -26.02 7.73 19.45
C LYS A 352 -27.04 6.79 20.13
N ASP A 353 -26.57 5.83 20.95
CA ASP A 353 -27.42 4.92 21.71
C ASP A 353 -27.72 5.44 23.11
N THR A 354 -28.12 6.70 23.22
CA THR A 354 -28.85 7.16 24.42
C THR A 354 -29.69 8.37 24.05
N LEU A 355 -30.84 8.11 23.42
CA LEU A 355 -32.06 8.92 23.62
C LEU A 355 -33.25 8.16 23.06
N GLN A 356 -33.96 7.55 24.05
CA GLN A 356 -35.32 6.97 24.10
C GLN A 356 -35.55 5.63 23.42
#